data_d5e0227478e7b7d78a79ec6895971776
#
_entry.id   d5e0227478e7b7d78a79ec6895971776
#
_cell.length_a   1.000
_cell.length_b   1.000
_cell.length_c   1.000
_cell.angle_alpha   90.00
_cell.angle_beta   90.00
_cell.angle_gamma   90.00
#
_symmetry.space_group_name_H-M   'P 1'
#
loop_
_entity.id
_entity.type
_entity.pdbx_description
1 polymer ?
#
loop_
_entity_poly.entity_id
_entity_poly.type
_entity_poly.pdbx_seq_one_letter_code
_entity_poly.pdbx_strand_id
1 'polypeptide(L)'
;MKKNSHLRDFARYASLNVLGMIGVSCYILADTFFVAKGMGADGVTALNIAIPIYSLIHGTGLMIGMGGATKFAIYKSQERDEAGSRVFTCALLMAQVLGAIYFLGGAFFSMPLAKLLGAKGSVVGMTNTYLKVLMMFGPFFVLNNTFNCFIRNDGSPKLSMAAMLTGSFSNIILDYVFIFPLNMGIFGAILATGLSPVISLCILSIYKFRKKNSFHIVR
;
A
#
# COMPACT_ATOMS: atom_id res chain seq x y z
N MET A 1 -24.15 13.12 28.30
CA MET A 1 -22.70 13.31 28.06
C MET A 1 -22.06 12.28 27.09
N LYS A 2 -22.64 11.09 26.79
CA LYS A 2 -22.07 10.09 25.87
C LYS A 2 -22.07 10.50 24.37
N LYS A 3 -23.04 11.29 23.90
CA LYS A 3 -23.18 11.64 22.46
C LYS A 3 -22.02 12.46 21.89
N ASN A 4 -21.41 13.33 22.68
CA ASN A 4 -20.26 14.16 22.26
C ASN A 4 -18.94 13.36 22.18
N SER A 5 -18.84 12.21 22.88
CA SER A 5 -17.68 11.32 22.81
C SER A 5 -17.60 10.63 21.46
N HIS A 6 -18.72 10.06 20.97
CA HIS A 6 -18.77 9.34 19.71
C HIS A 6 -18.48 10.24 18.50
N LEU A 7 -19.00 11.48 18.49
CA LEU A 7 -18.72 12.44 17.42
C LEU A 7 -17.24 12.84 17.41
N ARG A 8 -16.64 13.05 18.59
CA ARG A 8 -15.22 13.39 18.71
C ARG A 8 -14.32 12.24 18.26
N ASP A 9 -14.66 11.01 18.62
CA ASP A 9 -13.92 9.82 18.18
C ASP A 9 -14.04 9.63 16.67
N PHE A 10 -15.25 9.74 16.13
CA PHE A 10 -15.46 9.70 14.67
C PHE A 10 -14.64 10.78 13.95
N ALA A 11 -14.71 12.03 14.39
CA ALA A 11 -13.96 13.14 13.78
C ALA A 11 -12.44 12.88 13.85
N ARG A 12 -11.93 12.33 14.97
CA ARG A 12 -10.52 11.98 15.12
C ARG A 12 -10.09 10.88 14.14
N TYR A 13 -10.86 9.79 14.01
CA TYR A 13 -10.54 8.70 13.08
C TYR A 13 -10.64 9.17 11.64
N ALA A 14 -11.68 9.92 11.30
CA ALA A 14 -11.89 10.45 9.95
C ALA A 14 -10.76 11.41 9.56
N SER A 15 -10.43 12.39 10.41
CA SER A 15 -9.38 13.38 10.09
C SER A 15 -8.00 12.74 9.94
N LEU A 16 -7.62 11.80 10.80
CA LEU A 16 -6.35 11.10 10.69
C LEU A 16 -6.26 10.24 9.42
N ASN A 17 -7.37 9.62 9.02
CA ASN A 17 -7.41 8.86 7.78
C ASN A 17 -7.32 9.78 6.55
N VAL A 18 -8.05 10.89 6.55
CA VAL A 18 -7.99 11.88 5.47
C VAL A 18 -6.58 12.46 5.32
N LEU A 19 -5.92 12.82 6.42
CA LEU A 19 -4.53 13.29 6.39
C LEU A 19 -3.57 12.25 5.78
N GLY A 20 -3.73 10.97 6.15
CA GLY A 20 -2.97 9.89 5.53
C GLY A 20 -3.22 9.77 4.02
N MET A 21 -4.48 9.88 3.59
CA MET A 21 -4.84 9.84 2.15
C MET A 21 -4.33 11.06 1.37
N ILE A 22 -4.31 12.24 1.99
CA ILE A 22 -3.70 13.44 1.39
C ILE A 22 -2.20 13.18 1.13
N GLY A 23 -1.47 12.59 2.09
CA GLY A 23 -0.08 12.21 1.88
C GLY A 23 0.10 11.25 0.70
N VAL A 24 -0.78 10.27 0.55
CA VAL A 24 -0.80 9.37 -0.62
C VAL A 24 -1.03 10.14 -1.92
N SER A 25 -1.98 11.06 -1.95
CA SER A 25 -2.25 11.89 -3.14
C SER A 25 -1.06 12.78 -3.50
N CYS A 26 -0.40 13.36 -2.49
CA CYS A 26 0.78 14.20 -2.70
C CYS A 26 1.93 13.41 -3.34
N TYR A 27 2.20 12.17 -2.88
CA TYR A 27 3.29 11.41 -3.48
C TYR A 27 2.96 10.98 -4.92
N ILE A 28 1.71 10.63 -5.23
CA ILE A 28 1.31 10.28 -6.60
C ILE A 28 1.56 11.46 -7.57
N LEU A 29 1.24 12.68 -7.13
CA LEU A 29 1.52 13.89 -7.91
C LEU A 29 3.02 14.13 -8.08
N ALA A 30 3.80 13.96 -7.01
CA ALA A 30 5.25 14.13 -7.05
C ALA A 30 5.93 13.08 -7.94
N ASP A 31 5.53 11.79 -7.83
CA ASP A 31 6.02 10.70 -8.68
C ASP A 31 5.75 11.02 -10.16
N THR A 32 4.50 11.37 -10.50
CA THR A 32 4.14 11.76 -11.87
C THR A 32 4.97 12.94 -12.37
N PHE A 33 5.21 13.95 -11.52
CA PHE A 33 6.03 15.10 -11.87
C PHE A 33 7.50 14.73 -12.13
N PHE A 34 8.09 13.91 -11.26
CA PHE A 34 9.48 13.47 -11.42
C PHE A 34 9.67 12.56 -12.62
N VAL A 35 8.71 11.65 -12.87
CA VAL A 35 8.70 10.81 -14.08
C VAL A 35 8.59 11.66 -15.33
N ALA A 36 7.69 12.66 -15.35
CA ALA A 36 7.54 13.58 -16.49
C ALA A 36 8.83 14.36 -16.76
N LYS A 37 9.48 14.85 -15.71
CA LYS A 37 10.73 15.63 -15.82
C LYS A 37 11.94 14.78 -16.20
N GLY A 38 12.01 13.53 -15.72
CA GLY A 38 13.15 12.64 -15.95
C GLY A 38 13.08 11.85 -17.25
N MET A 39 11.87 11.50 -17.72
CA MET A 39 11.66 10.56 -18.85
C MET A 39 10.68 11.09 -19.90
N GLY A 40 10.11 12.27 -19.71
CA GLY A 40 9.20 12.89 -20.66
C GLY A 40 7.86 12.15 -20.80
N ALA A 41 7.24 12.30 -21.97
CA ALA A 41 5.91 11.76 -22.27
C ALA A 41 5.86 10.21 -22.25
N ASP A 42 6.92 9.56 -22.67
CA ASP A 42 6.99 8.09 -22.70
C ASP A 42 6.95 7.49 -21.28
N GLY A 43 7.67 8.11 -20.33
CA GLY A 43 7.65 7.71 -18.92
C GLY A 43 6.26 7.86 -18.30
N VAL A 44 5.61 9.01 -18.52
CA VAL A 44 4.25 9.26 -18.03
C VAL A 44 3.25 8.27 -18.66
N THR A 45 3.41 7.98 -19.94
CA THR A 45 2.55 7.00 -20.63
C THR A 45 2.72 5.60 -20.02
N ALA A 46 3.97 5.17 -19.76
CA ALA A 46 4.24 3.88 -19.13
C ALA A 46 3.62 3.78 -17.72
N LEU A 47 3.73 4.86 -16.92
CA LEU A 47 3.11 4.94 -15.60
C LEU A 47 1.58 4.84 -15.70
N ASN A 48 0.96 5.60 -16.59
CA ASN A 48 -0.50 5.59 -16.77
C ASN A 48 -1.04 4.24 -17.22
N ILE A 49 -0.33 3.52 -18.09
CA ILE A 49 -0.70 2.16 -18.51
C ILE A 49 -0.66 1.18 -17.32
N ALA A 50 0.20 1.42 -16.34
CA ALA A 50 0.32 0.57 -15.15
C ALA A 50 -0.73 0.86 -14.06
N ILE A 51 -1.42 2.01 -14.09
CA ILE A 51 -2.42 2.39 -13.08
C ILE A 51 -3.49 1.32 -12.81
N PRO A 52 -4.08 0.64 -13.81
CA PRO A 52 -5.08 -0.40 -13.55
C PRO A 52 -4.55 -1.54 -12.67
N ILE A 53 -3.31 -1.98 -12.90
CA ILE A 53 -2.68 -3.04 -12.10
C ILE A 53 -2.35 -2.54 -10.69
N TYR A 54 -1.83 -1.31 -10.58
CA TYR A 54 -1.61 -0.67 -9.28
C TYR A 54 -2.92 -0.61 -8.47
N SER A 55 -4.00 -0.16 -9.09
CA SER A 55 -5.33 -0.05 -8.47
C SER A 55 -5.89 -1.41 -8.04
N LEU A 56 -5.66 -2.45 -8.84
CA LEU A 56 -6.07 -3.81 -8.52
C LEU A 56 -5.32 -4.34 -7.29
N ILE A 57 -4.00 -4.19 -7.24
CA ILE A 57 -3.17 -4.60 -6.09
C ILE A 57 -3.59 -3.85 -4.83
N HIS A 58 -3.74 -2.52 -4.94
CA HIS A 58 -4.12 -1.66 -3.82
C HIS A 58 -5.53 -1.97 -3.32
N GLY A 59 -6.49 -2.10 -4.24
CA GLY A 59 -7.87 -2.46 -3.95
C GLY A 59 -8.01 -3.84 -3.29
N THR A 60 -7.23 -4.82 -3.74
CA THR A 60 -7.18 -6.15 -3.10
C THR A 60 -6.75 -6.06 -1.65
N GLY A 61 -5.69 -5.30 -1.37
CA GLY A 61 -5.22 -5.09 0.01
C GLY A 61 -6.25 -4.37 0.89
N LEU A 62 -6.95 -3.37 0.33
CA LEU A 62 -8.02 -2.68 1.03
C LEU A 62 -9.24 -3.58 1.28
N MET A 63 -9.63 -4.39 0.31
CA MET A 63 -10.76 -5.32 0.44
C MET A 63 -10.52 -6.30 1.60
N ILE A 64 -9.34 -6.94 1.64
CA ILE A 64 -8.97 -7.87 2.72
C ILE A 64 -8.85 -7.11 4.05
N GLY A 65 -8.17 -5.96 4.03
CA GLY A 65 -7.91 -5.16 5.21
C GLY A 65 -9.18 -4.62 5.84
N MET A 66 -10.04 -3.97 5.07
CA MET A 66 -11.29 -3.38 5.57
C MET A 66 -12.28 -4.46 6.01
N GLY A 67 -12.48 -5.50 5.20
CA GLY A 67 -13.36 -6.61 5.54
C GLY A 67 -12.92 -7.35 6.81
N GLY A 68 -11.64 -7.70 6.89
CA GLY A 68 -11.06 -8.37 8.04
C GLY A 68 -11.08 -7.49 9.29
N ALA A 69 -10.61 -6.24 9.20
CA ALA A 69 -10.53 -5.33 10.33
C ALA A 69 -11.91 -4.94 10.89
N THR A 70 -12.95 -4.84 10.04
CA THR A 70 -14.31 -4.60 10.51
C THR A 70 -14.82 -5.79 11.33
N LYS A 71 -14.65 -7.01 10.83
CA LYS A 71 -15.06 -8.22 11.54
C LYS A 71 -14.26 -8.41 12.83
N PHE A 72 -12.97 -8.12 12.82
CA PHE A 72 -12.12 -8.09 14.00
C PHE A 72 -12.66 -7.11 15.06
N ALA A 73 -13.00 -5.87 14.66
CA ALA A 73 -13.54 -4.86 15.58
C ALA A 73 -14.86 -5.29 16.23
N ILE A 74 -15.73 -6.00 15.49
CA ILE A 74 -16.98 -6.56 16.01
C ILE A 74 -16.69 -7.61 17.08
N TYR A 75 -15.78 -8.56 16.81
CA TYR A 75 -15.45 -9.60 17.78
C TYR A 75 -14.78 -9.03 19.03
N LYS A 76 -13.91 -8.03 18.85
CA LYS A 76 -13.28 -7.31 19.97
C LYS A 76 -14.33 -6.63 20.85
N SER A 77 -15.35 -6.00 20.27
CA SER A 77 -16.43 -5.36 21.05
C SER A 77 -17.31 -6.36 21.82
N GLN A 78 -17.28 -7.63 21.41
CA GLN A 78 -17.98 -8.75 22.06
C GLN A 78 -17.07 -9.52 23.04
N GLU A 79 -15.87 -9.02 23.33
CA GLU A 79 -14.86 -9.69 24.19
C GLU A 79 -14.44 -11.09 23.67
N ARG A 80 -14.54 -11.30 22.34
CA ARG A 80 -14.19 -12.55 21.67
C ARG A 80 -12.81 -12.44 20.98
N ASP A 81 -11.77 -12.21 21.75
CA ASP A 81 -10.42 -11.90 21.26
C ASP A 81 -9.81 -13.03 20.40
N GLU A 82 -10.10 -14.29 20.75
CA GLU A 82 -9.63 -15.43 19.96
C GLU A 82 -10.27 -15.47 18.56
N ALA A 83 -11.58 -15.20 18.46
CA ALA A 83 -12.27 -15.11 17.18
C ALA A 83 -11.74 -13.94 16.34
N GLY A 84 -11.45 -12.81 16.97
CA GLY A 84 -10.80 -11.67 16.34
C GLY A 84 -9.40 -12.01 15.79
N SER A 85 -8.60 -12.72 16.55
CA SER A 85 -7.25 -13.17 16.14
C SER A 85 -7.29 -14.19 15.00
N ARG A 86 -8.29 -15.08 14.96
CA ARG A 86 -8.52 -15.98 13.81
C ARG A 86 -8.84 -15.19 12.54
N VAL A 87 -9.67 -14.15 12.62
CA VAL A 87 -9.98 -13.29 11.46
C VAL A 87 -8.72 -12.60 10.96
N PHE A 88 -7.86 -12.09 11.85
CA PHE A 88 -6.58 -11.50 11.48
C PHE A 88 -5.68 -12.52 10.76
N THR A 89 -5.57 -13.74 11.30
CA THR A 89 -4.76 -14.81 10.69
C THR A 89 -5.27 -15.17 9.30
N CYS A 90 -6.60 -15.32 9.12
CA CYS A 90 -7.19 -15.56 7.81
C CYS A 90 -6.91 -14.41 6.82
N ALA A 91 -7.06 -13.15 7.25
CA ALA A 91 -6.78 -11.99 6.42
C ALA A 91 -5.30 -11.95 6.01
N LEU A 92 -4.39 -12.28 6.93
CA LEU A 92 -2.95 -12.35 6.66
C LEU A 92 -2.62 -13.44 5.62
N LEU A 93 -3.19 -14.64 5.77
CA LEU A 93 -3.00 -15.74 4.81
C LEU A 93 -3.54 -15.36 3.43
N MET A 94 -4.74 -14.77 3.35
CA MET A 94 -5.30 -14.29 2.07
C MET A 94 -4.40 -13.23 1.44
N ALA A 95 -3.88 -12.29 2.22
CA ALA A 95 -2.97 -11.25 1.75
C ALA A 95 -1.66 -11.84 1.20
N GLN A 96 -1.12 -12.88 1.85
CA GLN A 96 0.08 -13.58 1.40
C GLN A 96 -0.17 -14.36 0.11
N VAL A 97 -1.28 -15.09 0.00
CA VAL A 97 -1.63 -15.87 -1.20
C VAL A 97 -1.82 -14.95 -2.39
N LEU A 98 -2.64 -13.90 -2.25
CA LEU A 98 -2.88 -12.95 -3.34
C LEU A 98 -1.62 -12.14 -3.67
N GLY A 99 -0.83 -11.79 -2.66
CA GLY A 99 0.48 -11.17 -2.87
C GLY A 99 1.42 -12.06 -3.68
N ALA A 100 1.47 -13.37 -3.38
CA ALA A 100 2.28 -14.33 -4.13
C ALA A 100 1.80 -14.46 -5.58
N ILE A 101 0.49 -14.42 -5.83
CA ILE A 101 -0.07 -14.41 -7.20
C ILE A 101 0.41 -13.18 -7.96
N TYR A 102 0.38 -11.99 -7.36
CA TYR A 102 0.91 -10.78 -8.00
C TYR A 102 2.40 -10.89 -8.26
N PHE A 103 3.18 -11.38 -7.29
CA PHE A 103 4.63 -11.58 -7.45
C PHE A 103 4.96 -12.49 -8.64
N LEU A 104 4.32 -13.66 -8.70
CA LEU A 104 4.51 -14.62 -9.80
C LEU A 104 4.01 -14.03 -11.13
N GLY A 105 2.86 -13.35 -11.12
CA GLY A 105 2.35 -12.64 -12.29
C GLY A 105 3.34 -11.60 -12.84
N GLY A 106 3.96 -10.82 -11.95
CA GLY A 106 5.00 -9.85 -12.33
C GLY A 106 6.27 -10.49 -12.87
N ALA A 107 6.69 -11.62 -12.27
CA ALA A 107 7.88 -12.32 -12.70
C ALA A 107 7.75 -12.94 -14.11
N PHE A 108 6.58 -13.52 -14.42
CA PHE A 108 6.40 -14.32 -15.63
C PHE A 108 5.54 -13.65 -16.71
N PHE A 109 4.60 -12.77 -16.34
CA PHE A 109 3.57 -12.25 -17.24
C PHE A 109 3.61 -10.72 -17.43
N SER A 110 4.62 -10.01 -16.94
CA SER A 110 4.70 -8.55 -17.05
C SER A 110 4.72 -8.05 -18.50
N MET A 111 5.46 -8.71 -19.38
CA MET A 111 5.55 -8.34 -20.82
C MET A 111 4.24 -8.56 -21.59
N PRO A 112 3.59 -9.75 -21.53
CA PRO A 112 2.27 -9.94 -22.11
C PRO A 112 1.24 -8.94 -21.58
N LEU A 113 1.29 -8.66 -20.28
CA LEU A 113 0.37 -7.74 -19.62
C LEU A 113 0.57 -6.30 -20.10
N ALA A 114 1.83 -5.85 -20.25
CA ALA A 114 2.13 -4.52 -20.79
C ALA A 114 1.52 -4.33 -22.19
N LYS A 115 1.66 -5.34 -23.05
CA LYS A 115 1.08 -5.32 -24.41
C LYS A 115 -0.45 -5.35 -24.38
N LEU A 116 -1.04 -6.18 -23.52
CA LEU A 116 -2.49 -6.29 -23.35
C LEU A 116 -3.11 -4.95 -22.90
N LEU A 117 -2.41 -4.22 -22.03
CA LEU A 117 -2.84 -2.90 -21.52
C LEU A 117 -2.62 -1.79 -22.55
N GLY A 118 -2.07 -2.08 -23.74
CA GLY A 118 -1.97 -1.14 -24.83
C GLY A 118 -0.60 -0.48 -25.02
N ALA A 119 0.45 -0.94 -24.33
CA ALA A 119 1.79 -0.44 -24.57
C ALA A 119 2.27 -0.78 -26.00
N LYS A 120 2.83 0.22 -26.71
CA LYS A 120 3.33 0.08 -28.10
C LYS A 120 4.67 0.83 -28.26
N GLY A 121 5.47 0.42 -29.24
CA GLY A 121 6.71 1.09 -29.61
C GLY A 121 7.71 1.18 -28.45
N SER A 122 8.29 2.38 -28.25
CA SER A 122 9.30 2.67 -27.21
C SER A 122 8.81 2.46 -25.78
N VAL A 123 7.51 2.64 -25.55
CA VAL A 123 6.88 2.58 -24.21
C VAL A 123 6.76 1.15 -23.66
N VAL A 124 6.77 0.12 -24.53
CA VAL A 124 6.64 -1.29 -24.11
C VAL A 124 7.69 -1.69 -23.08
N GLY A 125 8.95 -1.34 -23.34
CA GLY A 125 10.06 -1.67 -22.44
C GLY A 125 9.91 -1.01 -21.06
N MET A 126 9.55 0.27 -21.05
CA MET A 126 9.33 1.04 -19.81
C MET A 126 8.14 0.47 -19.03
N THR A 127 7.01 0.22 -19.70
CA THR A 127 5.80 -0.35 -19.08
C THR A 127 6.07 -1.74 -18.51
N ASN A 128 6.80 -2.58 -19.26
CA ASN A 128 7.18 -3.91 -18.78
C ASN A 128 8.03 -3.85 -17.50
N THR A 129 9.05 -2.99 -17.49
CA THR A 129 9.89 -2.79 -16.30
C THR A 129 9.07 -2.29 -15.12
N TYR A 130 8.20 -1.31 -15.35
CA TYR A 130 7.33 -0.76 -14.32
C TYR A 130 6.38 -1.82 -13.75
N LEU A 131 5.64 -2.54 -14.61
CA LEU A 131 4.70 -3.59 -14.19
C LEU A 131 5.40 -4.74 -13.48
N LYS A 132 6.56 -5.17 -13.98
CA LYS A 132 7.34 -6.24 -13.37
C LYS A 132 7.69 -5.93 -11.93
N VAL A 133 8.30 -4.77 -11.69
CA VAL A 133 8.71 -4.36 -10.34
C VAL A 133 7.48 -4.09 -9.47
N LEU A 134 6.47 -3.37 -9.96
CA LEU A 134 5.22 -3.10 -9.25
C LEU A 134 4.58 -4.40 -8.70
N MET A 135 4.43 -5.40 -9.56
CA MET A 135 3.81 -6.65 -9.19
C MET A 135 4.70 -7.50 -8.28
N MET A 136 6.03 -7.44 -8.43
CA MET A 136 6.96 -8.08 -7.49
C MET A 136 6.88 -7.48 -6.08
N PHE A 137 6.59 -6.20 -5.95
CA PHE A 137 6.29 -5.56 -4.66
C PHE A 137 4.82 -5.72 -4.23
N GLY A 138 3.98 -6.37 -5.04
CA GLY A 138 2.57 -6.65 -4.73
C GLY A 138 2.30 -7.19 -3.34
N PRO A 139 3.05 -8.19 -2.83
CA PRO A 139 2.90 -8.69 -1.46
C PRO A 139 2.99 -7.60 -0.40
N PHE A 140 3.95 -6.68 -0.55
CA PHE A 140 4.15 -5.60 0.41
C PHE A 140 3.02 -4.57 0.36
N PHE A 141 2.48 -4.25 -0.83
CA PHE A 141 1.30 -3.39 -0.96
C PHE A 141 0.06 -3.98 -0.29
N VAL A 142 -0.24 -5.26 -0.57
CA VAL A 142 -1.41 -5.94 0.01
C VAL A 142 -1.28 -6.04 1.53
N LEU A 143 -0.12 -6.45 2.03
CA LEU A 143 0.15 -6.54 3.47
C LEU A 143 0.08 -5.18 4.16
N ASN A 144 0.68 -4.14 3.57
CA ASN A 144 0.66 -2.79 4.12
C ASN A 144 -0.77 -2.27 4.30
N ASN A 145 -1.62 -2.41 3.28
CA ASN A 145 -3.02 -2.00 3.36
C ASN A 145 -3.79 -2.80 4.41
N THR A 146 -3.55 -4.12 4.47
CA THR A 146 -4.17 -5.00 5.47
C THR A 146 -3.78 -4.58 6.89
N PHE A 147 -2.49 -4.43 7.18
CA PHE A 147 -2.02 -4.02 8.51
C PHE A 147 -2.50 -2.63 8.90
N ASN A 148 -2.50 -1.66 7.98
CA ASN A 148 -3.02 -0.32 8.24
C ASN A 148 -4.49 -0.36 8.69
N CYS A 149 -5.33 -1.17 8.04
CA CYS A 149 -6.73 -1.32 8.42
C CYS A 149 -6.89 -1.94 9.82
N PHE A 150 -6.15 -3.02 10.12
CA PHE A 150 -6.24 -3.68 11.43
C PHE A 150 -5.72 -2.78 12.56
N ILE A 151 -4.57 -2.15 12.42
CA ILE A 151 -3.98 -1.28 13.46
C ILE A 151 -4.87 -0.06 13.72
N ARG A 152 -5.47 0.52 12.67
CA ARG A 152 -6.42 1.61 12.79
C ARG A 152 -7.65 1.20 13.60
N ASN A 153 -8.22 0.03 13.30
CA ASN A 153 -9.41 -0.49 13.99
C ASN A 153 -9.09 -1.05 15.39
N ASP A 154 -7.84 -1.39 15.65
CA ASP A 154 -7.38 -1.80 16.99
C ASP A 154 -7.12 -0.61 17.94
N GLY A 155 -7.47 0.60 17.51
CA GLY A 155 -7.42 1.81 18.35
C GLY A 155 -6.16 2.67 18.20
N SER A 156 -5.34 2.40 17.18
CA SER A 156 -4.11 3.16 16.91
C SER A 156 -4.10 3.90 15.56
N PRO A 157 -5.12 4.75 15.26
CA PRO A 157 -5.21 5.46 13.98
C PRO A 157 -4.05 6.44 13.76
N LYS A 158 -3.46 6.98 14.82
CA LYS A 158 -2.28 7.85 14.75
C LYS A 158 -1.06 7.12 14.17
N LEU A 159 -0.86 5.86 14.55
CA LEU A 159 0.26 5.08 14.03
C LEU A 159 0.04 4.71 12.57
N SER A 160 -1.19 4.32 12.20
CA SER A 160 -1.57 4.08 10.81
C SER A 160 -1.31 5.32 9.94
N MET A 161 -1.78 6.49 10.37
CA MET A 161 -1.51 7.75 9.67
C MET A 161 0.00 8.03 9.56
N ALA A 162 0.75 7.90 10.66
CA ALA A 162 2.19 8.14 10.65
C ALA A 162 2.92 7.22 9.67
N ALA A 163 2.55 5.94 9.62
CA ALA A 163 3.12 4.98 8.68
C ALA A 163 2.81 5.35 7.22
N MET A 164 1.56 5.75 6.92
CA MET A 164 1.16 6.21 5.58
C MET A 164 1.93 7.47 5.17
N LEU A 165 2.02 8.47 6.04
CA LEU A 165 2.74 9.72 5.75
C LEU A 165 4.24 9.46 5.56
N THR A 166 4.87 8.67 6.43
CA THR A 166 6.30 8.37 6.28
C THR A 166 6.57 7.59 5.01
N GLY A 167 5.72 6.60 4.66
CA GLY A 167 5.80 5.90 3.37
C GLY A 167 5.73 6.88 2.19
N SER A 168 4.73 7.79 2.21
CA SER A 168 4.54 8.79 1.16
C SER A 168 5.72 9.77 1.04
N PHE A 169 6.22 10.30 2.14
CA PHE A 169 7.39 11.20 2.12
C PHE A 169 8.66 10.48 1.70
N SER A 170 8.86 9.25 2.16
CA SER A 170 10.01 8.44 1.72
C SER A 170 9.95 8.17 0.22
N ASN A 171 8.76 7.92 -0.35
CA ASN A 171 8.61 7.77 -1.78
C ASN A 171 9.09 9.02 -2.54
N ILE A 172 8.60 10.21 -2.16
CA ILE A 172 9.00 11.48 -2.82
C ILE A 172 10.53 11.68 -2.79
N ILE A 173 11.16 11.39 -1.66
CA ILE A 173 12.62 11.52 -1.52
C ILE A 173 13.34 10.49 -2.39
N LEU A 174 12.90 9.24 -2.36
CA LEU A 174 13.50 8.16 -3.12
C LEU A 174 13.32 8.34 -4.62
N ASP A 175 12.16 8.84 -5.08
CA ASP A 175 11.92 9.19 -6.49
C ASP A 175 12.94 10.20 -6.97
N TYR A 176 13.11 11.29 -6.22
CA TYR A 176 14.11 12.30 -6.56
C TYR A 176 15.52 11.70 -6.66
N VAL A 177 15.92 10.92 -5.65
CA VAL A 177 17.27 10.33 -5.56
C VAL A 177 17.51 9.31 -6.67
N PHE A 178 16.54 8.44 -6.95
CA PHE A 178 16.72 7.37 -7.94
C PHE A 178 16.62 7.88 -9.37
N ILE A 179 15.75 8.85 -9.64
CA ILE A 179 15.56 9.37 -10.99
C ILE A 179 16.71 10.31 -11.39
N PHE A 180 17.10 11.25 -10.52
CA PHE A 180 18.06 12.30 -10.90
C PHE A 180 19.51 11.96 -10.50
N PRO A 181 19.91 11.85 -9.22
CA PRO A 181 21.30 11.55 -8.87
C PRO A 181 21.79 10.20 -9.36
N LEU A 182 20.96 9.16 -9.25
CA LEU A 182 21.31 7.78 -9.64
C LEU A 182 20.97 7.44 -11.08
N ASN A 183 20.24 8.32 -11.78
CA ASN A 183 19.87 8.18 -13.19
C ASN A 183 19.26 6.80 -13.55
N MET A 184 18.44 6.23 -12.64
CA MET A 184 17.85 4.89 -12.79
C MET A 184 16.60 4.89 -13.69
N GLY A 185 16.14 6.06 -14.16
CA GLY A 185 14.98 6.19 -15.03
C GLY A 185 13.70 5.58 -14.44
N ILE A 186 12.92 4.89 -15.29
CA ILE A 186 11.63 4.30 -14.89
C ILE A 186 11.78 3.20 -13.82
N PHE A 187 12.92 2.48 -13.80
CA PHE A 187 13.19 1.49 -12.77
C PHE A 187 13.36 2.15 -11.40
N GLY A 188 14.01 3.33 -11.34
CA GLY A 188 14.14 4.10 -10.10
C GLY A 188 12.80 4.56 -9.54
N ALA A 189 11.92 5.10 -10.41
CA ALA A 189 10.58 5.53 -10.03
C ALA A 189 9.78 4.38 -9.39
N ILE A 190 9.69 3.25 -10.07
CA ILE A 190 8.91 2.12 -9.54
C ILE A 190 9.57 1.47 -8.32
N LEU A 191 10.89 1.51 -8.21
CA LEU A 191 11.59 1.01 -7.02
C LEU A 191 11.27 1.86 -5.79
N ALA A 192 11.25 3.19 -5.92
CA ALA A 192 10.83 4.10 -4.86
C ALA A 192 9.39 3.83 -4.42
N THR A 193 8.48 3.68 -5.40
CA THR A 193 7.08 3.32 -5.15
C THR A 193 6.93 1.98 -4.44
N GLY A 194 7.73 0.97 -4.83
CA GLY A 194 7.73 -0.36 -4.20
C GLY A 194 8.32 -0.37 -2.78
N LEU A 195 9.32 0.45 -2.50
CA LEU A 195 9.94 0.57 -1.17
C LEU A 195 9.05 1.30 -0.15
N SER A 196 8.17 2.19 -0.61
CA SER A 196 7.26 2.95 0.25
C SER A 196 6.41 2.07 1.18
N PRO A 197 5.68 1.03 0.71
CA PRO A 197 4.94 0.14 1.58
C PRO A 197 5.85 -0.70 2.50
N VAL A 198 7.08 -0.99 2.11
CA VAL A 198 8.06 -1.69 2.97
C VAL A 198 8.43 -0.82 4.16
N ILE A 199 8.76 0.45 3.92
CA ILE A 199 9.07 1.43 4.98
C ILE A 199 7.86 1.61 5.91
N SER A 200 6.67 1.76 5.34
CA SER A 200 5.42 1.83 6.12
C SER A 200 5.22 0.60 6.99
N LEU A 201 5.43 -0.62 6.46
CA LEU A 201 5.34 -1.87 7.21
C LEU A 201 6.35 -1.95 8.36
N CYS A 202 7.57 -1.44 8.18
CA CYS A 202 8.56 -1.36 9.26
C CYS A 202 8.04 -0.51 10.43
N ILE A 203 7.39 0.62 10.13
CA ILE A 203 6.79 1.47 11.17
C ILE A 203 5.60 0.77 11.84
N LEU A 204 4.73 0.13 11.05
CA LEU A 204 3.59 -0.62 11.58
C LEU A 204 4.03 -1.79 12.47
N SER A 205 5.20 -2.40 12.19
CA SER A 205 5.77 -3.47 13.02
C SER A 205 6.09 -3.02 14.45
N ILE A 206 6.34 -1.72 14.66
CA ILE A 206 6.53 -1.13 16.01
C ILE A 206 5.31 -1.39 16.89
N TYR A 207 4.11 -1.49 16.32
CA TYR A 207 2.89 -1.79 17.07
C TYR A 207 2.95 -3.14 17.78
N LYS A 208 3.49 -4.15 17.10
CA LYS A 208 3.71 -5.48 17.67
C LYS A 208 4.74 -5.45 18.81
N PHE A 209 5.85 -4.72 18.63
CA PHE A 209 6.90 -4.63 19.66
C PHE A 209 6.42 -3.90 20.93
N ARG A 210 5.52 -2.95 20.81
CA ARG A 210 4.95 -2.22 21.96
C ARG A 210 3.91 -3.02 22.74
N LYS A 211 3.61 -4.27 22.38
CA LYS A 211 2.59 -5.15 22.99
C LYS A 211 1.21 -4.48 23.15
N LYS A 212 0.87 -3.56 22.25
CA LYS A 212 -0.41 -2.83 22.25
C LYS A 212 -1.46 -3.48 21.32
N ASN A 213 -1.07 -4.49 20.57
CA ASN A 213 -1.95 -5.20 19.65
C ASN A 213 -2.86 -6.16 20.41
N SER A 214 -4.17 -6.09 20.12
CA SER A 214 -5.17 -7.04 20.61
C SER A 214 -5.28 -8.28 19.72
N PHE A 215 -4.59 -8.33 18.57
CA PHE A 215 -4.61 -9.46 17.65
C PHE A 215 -3.26 -10.17 17.58
N HIS A 216 -3.30 -11.47 17.41
CA HIS A 216 -2.11 -12.33 17.25
C HIS A 216 -2.38 -13.41 16.21
N ILE A 217 -1.32 -14.08 15.75
CA ILE A 217 -1.44 -15.20 14.83
C ILE A 217 -1.86 -16.42 15.64
N VAL A 218 -2.99 -17.01 15.26
CA VAL A 218 -3.52 -18.26 15.83
C VAL A 218 -3.22 -19.38 14.84
N ARG A 219 -2.73 -20.51 15.38
CA ARG A 219 -2.53 -21.74 14.61
C ARG A 219 -3.79 -22.53 14.47
#